data_8e774b44b4c4860e29a88f45fd978236
#
_entry.id   8e774b44b4c4860e29a88f45fd978236
#
_cell.length_a   1.000
_cell.length_b   1.000
_cell.length_c   1.000
_cell.angle_alpha   90.00
_cell.angle_beta   90.00
_cell.angle_gamma   90.00
#
_symmetry.space_group_name_H-M   'P 1'
#
loop_
_entity.id
_entity.type
_entity.pdbx_description
1 polymer ?
#
loop_
_entity_poly.entity_id
_entity_poly.type
_entity_poly.pdbx_seq_one_letter_code
_entity_poly.pdbx_strand_id
1 'polypeptide(L)' 'MKVKELTGWLDGRYPSSAAEHWDNVGLLVGDDEEEVSHVFLALDLTESTLAQAIDAGAI' A
#
# COMPACT_ATOMS: atom_id res chain seq x y z
N MET A 1 5.15 6.09 11.89
CA MET A 1 5.74 5.08 10.97
C MET A 1 5.77 5.66 9.57
N LYS A 2 6.86 5.50 8.89
CA LYS A 2 6.98 5.94 7.49
C LYS A 2 6.51 4.84 6.53
N VAL A 3 6.12 5.24 5.33
CA VAL A 3 5.67 4.29 4.29
C VAL A 3 6.69 3.18 4.07
N LYS A 4 7.98 3.50 4.02
CA LYS A 4 9.03 2.50 3.82
C LYS A 4 9.08 1.46 4.95
N GLU A 5 8.72 1.84 6.16
CA GLU A 5 8.66 0.91 7.28
C GLU A 5 7.48 -0.06 7.13
N LEU A 6 6.33 0.47 6.69
CA LEU A 6 5.14 -0.34 6.44
C LEU A 6 5.37 -1.30 5.27
N THR A 7 5.90 -0.82 4.15
CA THR A 7 6.16 -1.66 2.98
C THR A 7 7.22 -2.72 3.27
N GLY A 8 8.24 -2.39 4.07
CA GLY A 8 9.24 -3.35 4.50
C GLY A 8 8.64 -4.45 5.38
N TRP A 9 7.76 -4.09 6.29
CA TRP A 9 7.08 -5.06 7.14
C TRP A 9 6.18 -5.99 6.32
N LEU A 10 5.42 -5.42 5.38
CA LEU A 10 4.54 -6.20 4.50
C LEU A 10 5.35 -7.15 3.61
N ASP A 11 6.47 -6.67 3.06
CA ASP A 11 7.33 -7.50 2.21
C ASP A 11 7.94 -8.67 2.99
N GLY A 12 8.21 -8.48 4.27
CA GLY A 12 8.70 -9.55 5.14
C GLY A 12 7.66 -10.63 5.41
N ARG A 13 6.39 -10.26 5.50
CA ARG A 13 5.29 -11.20 5.74
C ARG A 13 4.72 -11.79 4.46
N TYR A 14 4.67 -10.99 3.39
CA TYR A 14 4.12 -11.35 2.09
C TYR A 14 5.11 -10.92 1.01
N PRO A 15 6.24 -11.66 0.85
CA PRO A 15 7.30 -11.24 -0.05
C PRO A 15 6.81 -11.03 -1.48
N SER A 16 7.19 -9.91 -2.07
CA SER A 16 6.83 -9.60 -3.45
C SER A 16 7.38 -10.63 -4.44
N SER A 17 8.47 -11.31 -4.07
CA SER A 17 9.03 -12.40 -4.89
C SER A 17 8.09 -13.60 -5.04
N ALA A 18 7.09 -13.73 -4.15
CA ALA A 18 6.08 -14.79 -4.22
C ALA A 18 4.92 -14.46 -5.15
N ALA A 19 4.82 -13.20 -5.62
CA ALA A 19 3.78 -12.78 -6.54
C ALA A 19 4.05 -13.27 -7.95
N GLU A 20 2.97 -13.41 -8.74
CA GLU A 20 3.13 -13.72 -10.15
C GLU A 20 3.80 -12.54 -10.87
N HIS A 21 4.58 -12.83 -11.90
CA HIS A 21 5.41 -11.81 -12.54
C HIS A 21 4.61 -10.68 -13.21
N TRP A 22 3.34 -10.90 -13.51
CA TRP A 22 2.47 -9.85 -14.08
C TRP A 22 1.76 -9.00 -13.04
N ASP A 23 1.86 -9.37 -11.76
CA ASP A 23 1.23 -8.60 -10.68
C ASP A 23 2.08 -7.37 -10.36
N ASN A 24 1.40 -6.24 -10.18
CA ASN A 24 2.04 -5.03 -9.69
C ASN A 24 2.05 -5.06 -8.17
N VAL A 25 3.21 -5.21 -7.59
CA VAL A 25 3.37 -5.30 -6.12
C VAL A 25 4.32 -4.22 -5.61
N GLY A 26 4.22 -3.95 -4.32
CA GLY A 26 5.05 -2.95 -3.66
C GLY A 26 4.47 -1.55 -3.72
N LEU A 27 5.31 -0.55 -3.56
CA LEU A 27 4.90 0.85 -3.64
C LEU A 27 4.79 1.27 -5.09
N LEU A 28 3.56 1.41 -5.58
CA LEU A 28 3.29 1.75 -6.98
C LEU A 28 3.30 3.26 -7.21
N VAL A 29 2.76 4.03 -6.25
CA VAL A 29 2.67 5.49 -6.30
C VAL A 29 2.89 6.04 -4.91
N GLY A 30 3.69 7.08 -4.80
CA GLY A 30 3.87 7.79 -3.53
C GLY A 30 5.32 7.93 -3.12
N ASP A 31 5.52 8.45 -1.92
CA ASP A 31 6.82 8.71 -1.34
C ASP A 31 7.04 7.79 -0.14
N ASP A 32 8.09 6.98 -0.15
CA ASP A 32 8.39 6.05 0.91
C ASP A 32 8.84 6.72 2.22
N GLU A 33 9.17 8.00 2.17
CA GLU A 33 9.51 8.79 3.36
C GLU A 33 8.29 9.44 4.02
N GLU A 34 7.11 9.33 3.41
CA GLU A 34 5.88 9.90 3.93
C GLU A 34 5.48 9.25 5.25
N GLU A 35 4.97 10.06 6.19
CA GLU A 35 4.46 9.55 7.47
C GLU A 35 3.10 8.91 7.27
N VAL A 36 2.91 7.71 7.83
CA VAL A 36 1.64 6.97 7.79
C VAL A 36 0.92 7.14 9.10
N SER A 37 -0.31 7.67 9.06
CA SER A 37 -1.17 7.75 10.23
C SER A 37 -2.41 6.86 10.10
N HIS A 38 -2.83 6.55 8.87
CA HIS A 38 -3.99 5.71 8.60
C HIS A 38 -3.70 4.78 7.44
N VAL A 39 -4.24 3.57 7.50
CA VAL A 39 -4.11 2.57 6.44
C VAL A 39 -5.51 2.10 6.05
N PHE A 40 -5.78 2.04 4.76
CA PHE A 40 -7.03 1.52 4.22
C PHE A 40 -6.73 0.25 3.42
N LEU A 41 -7.43 -0.83 3.73
CA LEU A 41 -7.22 -2.12 3.08
C LEU A 41 -8.37 -2.42 2.11
N ALA A 42 -8.03 -2.88 0.92
CA ALA A 42 -9.00 -3.26 -0.09
C ALA A 42 -8.46 -4.41 -0.94
N LEU A 43 -9.35 -5.23 -1.49
CA LEU A 43 -8.95 -6.34 -2.36
C LEU A 43 -8.42 -5.82 -3.70
N ASP A 44 -9.05 -4.77 -4.24
CA ASP A 44 -8.68 -4.19 -5.51
C ASP A 44 -8.62 -2.67 -5.41
N LEU A 45 -7.71 -2.08 -6.16
CA LEU A 45 -7.64 -0.64 -6.30
C LEU A 45 -8.56 -0.21 -7.45
N THR A 46 -9.65 0.48 -7.11
CA THR A 46 -10.59 1.05 -8.07
C THR A 46 -10.80 2.53 -7.73
N GLU A 47 -11.45 3.28 -8.61
CA GLU A 47 -11.81 4.67 -8.31
C GLU A 47 -12.67 4.74 -7.05
N SER A 48 -13.56 3.78 -6.87
CA SER A 48 -14.45 3.72 -5.70
C SER A 48 -13.66 3.47 -4.40
N THR A 49 -12.77 2.48 -4.38
CA THR A 49 -11.98 2.18 -3.19
C THR A 49 -10.97 3.28 -2.88
N LEU A 50 -10.41 3.90 -3.91
CA LEU A 50 -9.51 5.03 -3.73
C LEU A 50 -10.25 6.21 -3.10
N ALA A 51 -11.45 6.52 -3.59
CA ALA A 51 -12.28 7.58 -3.02
C ALA A 51 -12.63 7.30 -1.55
N GLN A 52 -12.96 6.05 -1.22
CA GLN A 52 -13.24 5.63 0.15
C GLN A 52 -12.00 5.81 1.06
N ALA A 53 -10.82 5.46 0.55
CA ALA A 53 -9.57 5.59 1.30
C ALA A 53 -9.26 7.06 1.58
N ILE A 54 -9.43 7.93 0.60
CA ILE A 54 -9.21 9.38 0.76
C ILE A 54 -10.20 9.95 1.77
N ASP A 55 -11.46 9.57 1.67
CA ASP A 55 -12.52 10.02 2.59
C ASP A 55 -12.26 9.55 4.01
N ALA A 56 -11.67 8.36 4.19
CA ALA A 56 -11.31 7.84 5.50
C ALA A 56 -10.01 8.45 6.07
N GLY A 57 -9.33 9.29 5.29
CA GLY A 57 -8.10 9.95 5.74
C GLY A 57 -6.85 9.09 5.59
N ALA A 58 -6.89 8.06 4.77
CA ALA A 58 -5.74 7.18 4.53
C ALA A 58 -4.84 7.79 3.46
N ILE A 59 -3.76 8.36 3.89
CA ILE A 59 -2.74 8.88 2.98
C ILE A 59 -1.37 8.56 3.49
#